data_9ab0053b8cc1e8ff3a129738bb553c94
#
_entry.id   9ab0053b8cc1e8ff3a129738bb553c94
#
_cell.length_a   1.000
_cell.length_b   1.000
_cell.length_c   1.000
_cell.angle_alpha   90.00
_cell.angle_beta   90.00
_cell.angle_gamma   90.00
#
_symmetry.space_group_name_H-M   'P 1'
#
loop_
_entity.id
_entity.type
_entity.pdbx_description
1 polymer ?
#
loop_
_entity_poly.entity_id
_entity_poly.type
_entity_poly.pdbx_seq_one_letter_code
_entity_poly.pdbx_strand_id
1 'polypeptide(L)'
;MNEQSNITPSTKQNFERPLLQINRLNFVKLNTRVLEATESKLKQYLQFASVSMNTDITNDDVVEYALNHLFERDPAFKSWLKTKG
;
A
#
# COMPACT_ATOMS: atom_id res chain seq x y z
N MET A 1 -11.63 0.07 32.14
CA MET A 1 -11.31 -0.34 31.38
C MET A 1 -11.00 -0.38 30.94
N ASN A 2 -11.20 -0.20 31.18
CA ASN A 2 -10.78 -0.53 30.29
C ASN A 2 -10.49 -0.49 29.76
N GLU A 3 -10.53 -0.22 29.82
CA GLU A 3 -10.17 -0.49 28.98
C GLU A 3 -9.83 -0.60 28.38
N GLN A 4 -9.98 -0.38 28.76
CA GLN A 4 -9.60 -0.73 27.94
C GLN A 4 -9.26 -0.93 27.45
N SER A 5 -9.41 -0.66 27.94
CA SER A 5 -9.00 -1.14 27.24
C SER A 5 -8.58 -1.45 26.85
N ASN A 6 -8.61 -1.45 27.07
CA ASN A 6 -8.16 -2.02 26.37
C ASN A 6 -7.64 -2.35 25.88
N ILE A 7 -7.49 -2.35 25.99
CA ILE A 7 -7.01 -2.83 25.22
C ILE A 7 -6.51 -3.21 24.71
N THR A 8 -6.38 -3.24 24.79
CA THR A 8 -5.90 -3.73 23.95
C THR A 8 -5.42 -4.02 23.40
N PRO A 9 -5.24 -4.10 23.41
CA PRO A 9 -4.71 -4.34 22.51
C PRO A 9 -4.21 -4.43 22.09
N SER A 10 -4.37 -4.41 22.22
CA SER A 10 -3.92 -4.57 21.44
C SER A 10 -3.43 -4.56 21.16
N THR A 11 -3.35 -4.49 21.48
CA THR A 11 -2.94 -4.46 20.85
C THR A 11 -2.56 -4.41 20.49
N LYS A 12 -2.61 -4.60 20.62
CA LYS A 12 -2.47 -4.52 20.10
C LYS A 12 -2.17 -3.94 19.66
N GLN A 13 -1.67 -4.08 19.78
CA GLN A 13 -1.69 -3.30 19.18
C GLN A 13 -2.55 -2.90 18.33
N ASN A 14 -2.69 -2.34 18.26
CA ASN A 14 -3.87 -1.85 17.69
C ASN A 14 -3.68 -0.92 16.56
N PHE A 15 -2.88 -1.39 15.60
CA PHE A 15 -2.64 -0.65 14.37
C PHE A 15 -3.86 -0.75 13.49
N GLU A 16 -4.18 0.35 12.83
CA GLU A 16 -5.20 0.30 11.82
C GLU A 16 -4.74 -0.55 10.66
N ARG A 17 -5.70 -1.02 9.90
CA ARG A 17 -5.39 -1.85 8.75
C ARG A 17 -4.58 -1.06 7.72
N PRO A 18 -3.63 -1.68 7.04
CA PRO A 18 -2.91 -0.99 5.99
C PRO A 18 -3.86 -0.49 4.91
N LEU A 19 -3.47 0.61 4.30
CA LEU A 19 -4.22 1.16 3.18
C LEU A 19 -4.14 0.26 1.96
N LEU A 20 -3.13 -0.55 1.89
CA LEU A 20 -2.83 -1.40 0.75
C LEU A 20 -3.98 -2.36 0.43
N GLN A 21 -4.32 -2.45 -0.85
CA GLN A 21 -5.22 -3.45 -1.37
C GLN A 21 -4.46 -4.28 -2.39
N ILE A 22 -4.66 -5.59 -2.32
CA ILE A 22 -3.91 -6.53 -3.14
C ILE A 22 -4.70 -6.87 -4.40
N ASN A 23 -4.02 -6.78 -5.55
CA ASN A 23 -4.59 -7.18 -6.82
C ASN A 23 -3.47 -7.84 -7.63
N ARG A 24 -3.53 -9.14 -7.81
CA ARG A 24 -2.46 -9.93 -8.42
C ARG A 24 -2.87 -10.56 -9.74
N LEU A 25 -3.52 -9.77 -10.58
CA LEU A 25 -3.96 -10.26 -11.89
C LEU A 25 -2.96 -9.82 -12.96
N ASN A 26 -2.41 -10.79 -13.67
CA ASN A 26 -1.67 -10.55 -14.92
C ASN A 26 -0.58 -9.49 -14.79
N PHE A 27 0.33 -9.69 -13.84
CA PHE A 27 1.46 -8.79 -13.69
C PHE A 27 2.33 -8.78 -14.93
N VAL A 28 2.81 -7.60 -15.30
CA VAL A 28 3.86 -7.45 -16.31
C VAL A 28 5.06 -6.82 -15.63
N LYS A 29 6.23 -7.09 -16.16
CA LYS A 29 7.45 -6.58 -15.58
C LYS A 29 7.60 -5.09 -15.88
N LEU A 30 7.98 -4.33 -14.86
CA LEU A 30 8.22 -2.89 -15.00
C LEU A 30 9.64 -2.63 -14.52
N ASN A 31 10.51 -2.19 -15.42
CA ASN A 31 11.88 -1.84 -15.05
C ASN A 31 11.93 -0.41 -14.59
N THR A 32 12.20 -0.23 -13.30
CA THR A 32 12.25 1.10 -12.74
C THR A 32 13.15 1.09 -11.51
N ARG A 33 13.44 2.27 -11.01
CA ARG A 33 14.24 2.44 -9.80
C ARG A 33 13.54 3.45 -8.91
N VAL A 34 13.85 3.40 -7.63
CA VAL A 34 13.35 4.36 -6.67
C VAL A 34 14.53 4.94 -5.93
N LEU A 35 14.28 6.04 -5.24
CA LEU A 35 15.32 6.64 -4.41
C LEU A 35 15.66 5.71 -3.25
N GLU A 36 16.88 5.80 -2.78
CA GLU A 36 17.36 4.92 -1.71
C GLU A 36 16.49 5.02 -0.46
N ALA A 37 16.11 6.25 -0.09
CA ALA A 37 15.26 6.44 1.08
C ALA A 37 13.90 5.79 0.89
N THR A 38 13.38 5.80 -0.34
CA THR A 38 12.11 5.18 -0.66
C THR A 38 12.22 3.65 -0.55
N GLU A 39 13.33 3.10 -0.99
CA GLU A 39 13.54 1.66 -0.88
C GLU A 39 13.55 1.20 0.57
N SER A 40 14.24 1.96 1.43
CA SER A 40 14.28 1.63 2.84
C SER A 40 12.89 1.64 3.45
N LYS A 41 12.11 2.65 3.12
CA LYS A 41 10.75 2.76 3.62
C LYS A 41 9.86 1.66 3.07
N LEU A 42 10.08 1.28 1.82
CA LEU A 42 9.33 0.18 1.21
C LEU A 42 9.54 -1.12 1.97
N LYS A 43 10.80 -1.42 2.32
CA LYS A 43 11.10 -2.64 3.08
C LYS A 43 10.38 -2.65 4.41
N GLN A 44 10.33 -1.51 5.08
CA GLN A 44 9.62 -1.40 6.34
C GLN A 44 8.12 -1.60 6.14
N TYR A 45 7.59 -1.03 5.08
CA TYR A 45 6.17 -1.16 4.79
C TYR A 45 5.79 -2.61 4.49
N LEU A 46 6.63 -3.30 3.73
CA LEU A 46 6.36 -4.72 3.43
C LEU A 46 6.27 -5.54 4.71
N GLN A 47 7.18 -5.28 5.64
CA GLN A 47 7.16 -6.00 6.91
C GLN A 47 5.90 -5.68 7.71
N PHE A 48 5.58 -4.40 7.80
CA PHE A 48 4.38 -3.96 8.52
C PHE A 48 3.12 -4.56 7.91
N ALA A 49 2.97 -4.46 6.61
CA ALA A 49 1.76 -4.91 5.94
C ALA A 49 1.63 -6.43 5.97
N SER A 50 2.75 -7.14 5.83
CA SER A 50 2.72 -8.60 5.85
C SER A 50 2.23 -9.11 7.21
N VAL A 51 2.68 -8.48 8.28
CA VAL A 51 2.24 -8.85 9.61
C VAL A 51 0.77 -8.48 9.81
N SER A 52 0.42 -7.24 9.46
CA SER A 52 -0.94 -6.74 9.72
C SER A 52 -1.99 -7.48 8.91
N MET A 53 -1.66 -7.90 7.71
CA MET A 53 -2.61 -8.58 6.82
C MET A 53 -2.45 -10.09 6.85
N ASN A 54 -1.47 -10.58 7.62
CA ASN A 54 -1.20 -12.00 7.72
C ASN A 54 -1.04 -12.64 6.33
N THR A 55 -0.30 -11.96 5.48
CA THR A 55 -0.11 -12.35 4.09
C THR A 55 1.27 -11.86 3.66
N ASP A 56 1.94 -12.63 2.82
CA ASP A 56 3.26 -12.23 2.31
C ASP A 56 3.08 -11.13 1.28
N ILE A 57 3.38 -9.89 1.65
CA ILE A 57 3.22 -8.72 0.79
C ILE A 57 4.54 -8.48 0.06
N THR A 58 4.47 -8.25 -1.23
CA THR A 58 5.64 -8.08 -2.07
C THR A 58 5.75 -6.67 -2.63
N ASN A 59 6.90 -6.36 -3.24
CA ASN A 59 7.09 -5.09 -3.92
C ASN A 59 6.00 -4.88 -4.98
N ASP A 60 5.67 -5.94 -5.71
CA ASP A 60 4.67 -5.84 -6.77
C ASP A 60 3.33 -5.38 -6.22
N ASP A 61 2.94 -5.90 -5.06
CA ASP A 61 1.66 -5.52 -4.44
C ASP A 61 1.62 -4.03 -4.13
N VAL A 62 2.70 -3.53 -3.56
CA VAL A 62 2.75 -2.13 -3.15
C VAL A 62 2.82 -1.20 -4.34
N VAL A 63 3.66 -1.52 -5.33
CA VAL A 63 3.81 -0.68 -6.51
C VAL A 63 2.50 -0.61 -7.29
N GLU A 64 1.84 -1.75 -7.45
CA GLU A 64 0.56 -1.78 -8.14
C GLU A 64 -0.45 -0.86 -7.46
N TYR A 65 -0.57 -0.97 -6.17
CA TYR A 65 -1.52 -0.14 -5.45
C TYR A 65 -1.14 1.33 -5.50
N ALA A 66 0.14 1.64 -5.30
CA ALA A 66 0.60 3.02 -5.24
C ALA A 66 0.37 3.74 -6.57
N LEU A 67 0.67 3.07 -7.68
CA LEU A 67 0.47 3.67 -9.00
C LEU A 67 -1.00 3.94 -9.26
N ASN A 68 -1.86 2.98 -8.96
CA ASN A 68 -3.28 3.17 -9.20
C ASN A 68 -3.88 4.20 -8.27
N HIS A 69 -3.37 4.28 -7.04
CA HIS A 69 -3.79 5.31 -6.12
C HIS A 69 -3.49 6.70 -6.68
N LEU A 70 -2.31 6.86 -7.26
CA LEU A 70 -1.93 8.13 -7.90
C LEU A 70 -2.85 8.44 -9.07
N PHE A 71 -3.07 7.45 -9.95
CA PHE A 71 -3.89 7.67 -11.14
C PHE A 71 -5.31 8.10 -10.78
N GLU A 72 -5.87 7.49 -9.75
CA GLU A 72 -7.24 7.76 -9.34
C GLU A 72 -7.38 9.06 -8.57
N ARG A 73 -6.29 9.53 -7.97
CA ARG A 73 -6.33 10.72 -7.15
C ARG A 73 -5.93 11.98 -7.89
N ASP A 74 -5.42 11.85 -9.11
CA ASP A 74 -4.94 13.00 -9.87
C ASP A 74 -6.03 13.53 -10.78
N PRO A 75 -6.67 14.64 -10.44
CA PRO A 75 -7.76 15.16 -11.25
C PRO A 75 -7.31 15.64 -12.62
N ALA A 76 -6.08 16.12 -12.73
CA ALA A 76 -5.57 16.57 -14.02
C ALA A 76 -5.43 15.40 -15.00
N PHE A 77 -4.95 14.25 -14.49
CA PHE A 77 -4.84 13.06 -15.31
C PHE A 77 -6.21 12.56 -15.74
N LYS A 78 -7.17 12.56 -14.82
CA LYS A 78 -8.53 12.14 -15.14
C LYS A 78 -9.14 13.01 -16.23
N SER A 79 -8.94 14.33 -16.13
CA SER A 79 -9.44 15.26 -17.14
C SER A 79 -8.78 15.02 -18.48
N TRP A 80 -7.47 14.78 -18.47
CA TRP A 80 -6.73 14.52 -19.69
C TRP A 80 -7.24 13.26 -20.39
N LEU A 81 -7.53 12.21 -19.63
CA LEU A 81 -8.05 10.96 -20.19
C LEU A 81 -9.40 11.21 -20.91
N LYS A 82 -10.24 12.06 -20.35
CA LYS A 82 -11.52 12.35 -20.95
C LYS A 82 -11.38 13.07 -22.29
N THR A 83 -10.40 13.97 -22.40
CA THR A 83 -10.18 14.68 -23.65
C THR A 83 -9.54 13.79 -24.71
N LYS A 84 -8.84 12.78 -24.27
CA LYS A 84 -8.11 11.89 -25.15
C LYS A 84 -9.06 10.93 -25.88
N GLY A 85 -10.09 10.54 -25.19
CA GLY A 85 -10.90 9.51 -25.70
C GLY A 85 -12.29 9.83 -25.94
#